data_f7317fa6b2606cbbfff0955a0f2f3b47
#
_entry.id   f7317fa6b2606cbbfff0955a0f2f3b47
#
_cell.length_a   1.000
_cell.length_b   1.000
_cell.length_c   1.000
_cell.angle_alpha   90.00
_cell.angle_beta   90.00
_cell.angle_gamma   90.00
#
_symmetry.space_group_name_H-M   'P 1'
#
loop_
_entity.id
_entity.type
_entity.pdbx_description
1 polymer ?
#
loop_
_entity_poly.entity_id
_entity_poly.type
_entity_poly.pdbx_seq_one_letter_code
_entity_poly.pdbx_strand_id
1 'polypeptide(L)'
;MIDLKTLLQEEKNLGKNPYYSYKVASLEDIDSSILAMKKVETKENLRQEAIAMEYDNPDSIVLSFVAGRINLLLNPHEAQIRLNNLMNIFHDKRNYECAAFIATTILNTSESPTPLLVLGEIAESNGDEKKKWEYYERYVRCNSNDTDIITLVADNYEKNADKKNAKNFYQRSLNRLLVSPDNTKIKNNFSKLLSNNTSDFSFYSTYLAKLNKSELALDLAKMLLSYLYKEKESFTEETTSLIRRKNIENIISVCRTILSIDSADAEIREKLSQVLKERYSKSSRYEDCSKHFDVTKANIDPVKALDDFLKNIAYSKNTYVLQNATKKVGLITDVSPAGLLTVKFSTRPGDEVKINIQNAMQSLTALSNQDIRAIKKGKKVEVIREKIFSDGGYDWLLVTMLISSPGKSAQIKEMKEELVPSVLNEKEWDSVSKSIKQMALINPYIDIINKNTFHLRDYPSTREERLYETFIGYKDFSKKVSCLLEASDDDSIDFASDSILEMVRYFADYLKDEKNSIATRIEALLVVESMGEKGVPIQSDLSFTELYSPLSITEKKSVYEGLSCKNSKKAYVDMLCDVDKKAYDTLELIFPVNPTKE
;
A
#
# COMPACT_ATOMS: atom_id res chain seq x y z
N MET A 1 9.27 16.85 47.45
CA MET A 1 7.86 17.03 47.00
C MET A 1 7.85 18.27 46.13
N ILE A 2 7.29 18.23 44.97
CA ILE A 2 7.19 19.39 44.06
C ILE A 2 6.24 20.40 44.70
N ASP A 3 6.70 21.65 44.88
CA ASP A 3 5.86 22.78 45.33
C ASP A 3 5.53 23.65 44.11
N LEU A 4 4.34 23.43 43.55
CA LEU A 4 3.88 24.16 42.36
C LEU A 4 3.80 25.66 42.58
N LYS A 5 3.51 26.14 43.79
CA LYS A 5 3.38 27.56 44.08
C LYS A 5 4.74 28.25 44.02
N THR A 6 5.77 27.62 44.59
CA THR A 6 7.14 28.13 44.53
C THR A 6 7.64 28.16 43.08
N LEU A 7 7.48 27.09 42.33
CA LEU A 7 7.89 27.00 40.91
C LEU A 7 7.17 28.04 40.03
N LEU A 8 5.86 28.26 40.27
CA LEU A 8 5.07 29.26 39.56
C LEU A 8 5.56 30.69 39.89
N GLN A 9 5.97 30.94 41.15
CA GLN A 9 6.54 32.25 41.54
C GLN A 9 7.90 32.47 40.87
N GLU A 10 8.74 31.46 40.79
CA GLU A 10 10.03 31.50 40.07
C GLU A 10 9.82 31.78 38.57
N GLU A 11 8.84 31.12 37.94
CA GLU A 11 8.47 31.39 36.56
C GLU A 11 8.03 32.82 36.35
N LYS A 12 7.18 33.36 37.23
CA LYS A 12 6.73 34.78 37.14
C LYS A 12 7.89 35.79 37.26
N ASN A 13 8.96 35.44 37.96
CA ASN A 13 10.14 36.28 38.08
C ASN A 13 10.95 36.37 36.76
N LEU A 14 10.70 35.49 35.78
CA LEU A 14 11.31 35.57 34.46
C LEU A 14 10.70 36.66 33.55
N GLY A 15 9.63 37.33 34.01
CA GLY A 15 9.01 38.46 33.33
C GLY A 15 7.83 38.08 32.41
N LYS A 16 7.44 39.02 31.52
CA LYS A 16 6.21 38.88 30.71
C LYS A 16 6.24 37.79 29.66
N ASN A 17 7.42 37.27 29.31
CA ASN A 17 7.54 36.25 28.26
C ASN A 17 8.61 35.21 28.66
N PRO A 18 8.28 34.31 29.60
CA PRO A 18 9.25 33.43 30.21
C PRO A 18 9.88 32.42 29.22
N TYR A 19 9.21 32.08 28.13
CA TYR A 19 9.65 31.11 27.15
C TYR A 19 11.05 31.36 26.57
N TYR A 20 11.44 32.63 26.39
CA TYR A 20 12.77 32.97 25.84
C TYR A 20 13.93 32.74 26.84
N SER A 21 13.64 32.85 28.11
CA SER A 21 14.65 32.83 29.18
C SER A 21 14.56 31.57 30.06
N TYR A 22 13.57 30.73 29.81
CA TYR A 22 13.40 29.46 30.55
C TYR A 22 14.55 28.53 30.28
N LYS A 23 15.11 27.94 31.33
CA LYS A 23 16.27 27.05 31.22
C LYS A 23 15.84 25.61 31.19
N VAL A 24 16.46 24.82 30.32
CA VAL A 24 16.21 23.37 30.23
C VAL A 24 16.46 22.66 31.55
N ALA A 25 17.49 23.08 32.33
CA ALA A 25 17.80 22.53 33.64
C ALA A 25 16.59 22.57 34.61
N SER A 26 15.75 23.64 34.54
CA SER A 26 14.54 23.71 35.38
C SER A 26 13.49 22.65 34.98
N LEU A 27 13.36 22.31 33.69
CA LEU A 27 12.50 21.20 33.24
C LEU A 27 13.07 19.85 33.66
N GLU A 28 14.39 19.67 33.58
CA GLU A 28 15.10 18.45 34.00
C GLU A 28 14.93 18.20 35.51
N ASP A 29 15.02 19.24 36.34
CA ASP A 29 14.82 19.15 37.79
C ASP A 29 13.38 18.75 38.13
N ILE A 30 12.39 19.34 37.43
CA ILE A 30 10.98 18.99 37.59
C ILE A 30 10.75 17.53 37.14
N ASP A 31 11.26 17.14 35.98
CA ASP A 31 11.13 15.76 35.46
C ASP A 31 11.72 14.74 36.43
N SER A 32 12.94 14.98 36.90
CA SER A 32 13.62 14.12 37.87
C SER A 32 12.81 13.96 39.16
N SER A 33 12.18 15.06 39.61
CA SER A 33 11.31 15.04 40.81
C SER A 33 10.03 14.24 40.57
N ILE A 34 9.40 14.32 39.38
CA ILE A 34 8.23 13.52 39.00
C ILE A 34 8.61 12.03 38.91
N LEU A 35 9.74 11.71 38.30
CA LEU A 35 10.22 10.34 38.15
C LEU A 35 10.55 9.69 39.51
N ALA A 36 11.03 10.47 40.48
CA ALA A 36 11.30 9.98 41.84
C ALA A 36 10.04 9.61 42.62
N MET A 37 8.85 10.04 42.21
CA MET A 37 7.59 9.70 42.85
C MET A 37 7.21 8.25 42.53
N LYS A 38 7.11 7.40 43.57
CA LYS A 38 6.85 5.96 43.41
C LYS A 38 5.36 5.62 43.28
N LYS A 39 4.46 6.41 43.88
CA LYS A 39 3.03 6.12 43.93
C LYS A 39 2.28 6.82 42.79
N VAL A 40 1.48 6.05 42.06
CA VAL A 40 0.59 6.55 41.00
C VAL A 40 -0.37 7.62 41.55
N GLU A 41 -1.00 7.35 42.71
CA GLU A 41 -1.91 8.29 43.35
C GLU A 41 -1.26 9.65 43.68
N THR A 42 0.01 9.67 44.06
CA THR A 42 0.74 10.93 44.34
C THR A 42 0.96 11.72 43.04
N LYS A 43 1.28 11.03 41.94
CA LYS A 43 1.42 11.64 40.62
C LYS A 43 0.09 12.22 40.15
N GLU A 44 -0.99 11.41 40.26
CA GLU A 44 -2.31 11.86 39.81
C GLU A 44 -2.82 13.06 40.59
N ASN A 45 -2.65 13.08 41.94
CA ASN A 45 -3.02 14.25 42.77
C ASN A 45 -2.25 15.51 42.35
N LEU A 46 -0.94 15.38 42.07
CA LEU A 46 -0.12 16.50 41.59
C LEU A 46 -0.59 16.97 40.20
N ARG A 47 -0.96 16.05 39.31
CA ARG A 47 -1.52 16.38 37.99
C ARG A 47 -2.82 17.17 38.13
N GLN A 48 -3.72 16.73 38.97
CA GLN A 48 -5.00 17.40 39.21
C GLN A 48 -4.79 18.79 39.84
N GLU A 49 -3.84 18.93 40.76
CA GLU A 49 -3.48 20.25 41.34
C GLU A 49 -2.93 21.17 40.27
N ALA A 50 -2.03 20.69 39.40
CA ALA A 50 -1.48 21.49 38.30
C ALA A 50 -2.57 21.99 37.33
N ILE A 51 -3.50 21.09 36.94
CA ILE A 51 -4.62 21.42 36.05
C ILE A 51 -5.56 22.46 36.71
N ALA A 52 -5.84 22.31 38.01
CA ALA A 52 -6.69 23.27 38.71
C ALA A 52 -6.05 24.67 38.78
N MET A 53 -4.74 24.76 39.01
CA MET A 53 -3.99 26.01 39.02
C MET A 53 -3.82 26.66 37.63
N GLU A 54 -3.82 25.85 36.56
CA GLU A 54 -3.72 26.32 35.18
C GLU A 54 -4.92 27.19 34.78
N TYR A 55 -6.10 26.99 35.37
CA TYR A 55 -7.27 27.83 35.12
C TYR A 55 -6.97 29.32 35.38
N ASP A 56 -6.23 29.63 36.46
CA ASP A 56 -5.83 31.00 36.82
C ASP A 56 -4.48 31.42 36.17
N ASN A 57 -3.74 30.49 35.56
CA ASN A 57 -2.42 30.71 34.97
C ASN A 57 -2.28 29.90 33.67
N PRO A 58 -3.08 30.23 32.64
CA PRO A 58 -3.16 29.38 31.41
C PRO A 58 -1.88 29.29 30.61
N ASP A 59 -0.98 30.27 30.72
CA ASP A 59 0.28 30.31 29.98
C ASP A 59 1.48 29.78 30.80
N SER A 60 1.24 29.14 31.94
CA SER A 60 2.32 28.63 32.79
C SER A 60 3.04 27.43 32.18
N ILE A 61 4.35 27.56 31.99
CA ILE A 61 5.27 26.51 31.53
C ILE A 61 5.30 25.34 32.54
N VAL A 62 5.44 25.69 33.83
CA VAL A 62 5.56 24.70 34.91
C VAL A 62 4.30 23.84 35.00
N LEU A 63 3.13 24.46 35.03
CA LEU A 63 1.86 23.74 35.19
C LEU A 63 1.59 22.85 33.97
N SER A 64 1.76 23.38 32.78
CA SER A 64 1.59 22.61 31.53
C SER A 64 2.60 21.46 31.43
N PHE A 65 3.86 21.67 31.84
CA PHE A 65 4.87 20.61 31.82
C PHE A 65 4.56 19.54 32.85
N VAL A 66 4.25 19.89 34.11
CA VAL A 66 3.95 18.92 35.19
C VAL A 66 2.73 18.07 34.82
N ALA A 67 1.62 18.72 34.43
CA ALA A 67 0.40 18.02 34.04
C ALA A 67 0.63 17.13 32.82
N GLY A 68 1.29 17.63 31.78
CA GLY A 68 1.57 16.87 30.57
C GLY A 68 2.55 15.71 30.80
N ARG A 69 3.60 15.92 31.60
CA ARG A 69 4.60 14.88 31.89
C ARG A 69 4.03 13.72 32.73
N ILE A 70 3.20 14.05 33.70
CA ILE A 70 2.51 13.02 34.49
C ILE A 70 1.52 12.26 33.59
N ASN A 71 0.78 12.95 32.73
CA ASN A 71 -0.11 12.30 31.78
C ASN A 71 0.66 11.32 30.87
N LEU A 72 1.80 11.74 30.33
CA LEU A 72 2.66 10.87 29.51
C LEU A 72 3.10 9.60 30.24
N LEU A 73 3.35 9.68 31.56
CA LEU A 73 3.75 8.53 32.38
C LEU A 73 2.59 7.59 32.73
N LEU A 74 1.39 8.14 32.89
CA LEU A 74 0.21 7.35 33.28
C LEU A 74 -0.53 6.82 32.06
N ASN A 75 -0.55 7.56 30.97
CA ASN A 75 -1.30 7.30 29.75
C ASN A 75 -0.40 7.48 28.52
N PRO A 76 0.60 6.59 28.31
CA PRO A 76 1.61 6.77 27.26
C PRO A 76 1.04 6.69 25.84
N HIS A 77 -0.12 6.07 25.66
CA HIS A 77 -0.78 5.90 24.37
C HIS A 77 -1.76 7.02 24.01
N GLU A 78 -2.06 7.91 24.97
CA GLU A 78 -2.88 9.10 24.69
C GLU A 78 -2.09 10.18 23.95
N ALA A 79 -2.80 10.98 23.16
CA ALA A 79 -2.22 12.15 22.52
C ALA A 79 -1.67 13.14 23.56
N GLN A 80 -0.39 13.48 23.43
CA GLN A 80 0.32 14.34 24.41
C GLN A 80 0.13 15.83 24.09
N ILE A 81 -1.13 16.29 24.00
CA ILE A 81 -1.50 17.62 23.50
C ILE A 81 -0.78 18.73 24.30
N ARG A 82 -0.75 18.64 25.62
CA ARG A 82 -0.11 19.67 26.47
C ARG A 82 1.38 19.78 26.21
N LEU A 83 2.10 18.67 26.17
CA LEU A 83 3.54 18.64 25.91
C LEU A 83 3.83 19.09 24.49
N ASN A 84 3.04 18.65 23.50
CA ASN A 84 3.19 19.08 22.11
C ASN A 84 2.98 20.61 21.97
N ASN A 85 1.95 21.16 22.60
CA ASN A 85 1.71 22.60 22.59
C ASN A 85 2.86 23.39 23.24
N LEU A 86 3.31 22.94 24.41
CA LEU A 86 4.41 23.56 25.12
C LEU A 86 5.73 23.49 24.31
N MET A 87 6.01 22.35 23.72
CA MET A 87 7.16 22.14 22.83
C MET A 87 7.12 23.09 21.62
N ASN A 88 5.97 23.20 20.94
CA ASN A 88 5.80 24.07 19.79
C ASN A 88 5.98 25.55 20.17
N ILE A 89 5.46 25.99 21.32
CA ILE A 89 5.68 27.38 21.81
C ILE A 89 7.17 27.64 22.02
N PHE A 90 7.90 26.70 22.64
CA PHE A 90 9.36 26.86 22.81
C PHE A 90 10.08 26.88 21.45
N HIS A 91 9.69 26.04 20.52
CA HIS A 91 10.27 26.02 19.18
C HIS A 91 10.03 27.36 18.44
N ASP A 92 8.79 27.85 18.44
CA ASP A 92 8.44 29.16 17.83
C ASP A 92 9.20 30.32 18.45
N LYS A 93 9.46 30.25 19.77
CA LYS A 93 10.27 31.24 20.50
C LYS A 93 11.78 31.00 20.36
N ARG A 94 12.21 30.03 19.57
CA ARG A 94 13.60 29.63 19.32
C ARG A 94 14.36 29.18 20.58
N ASN A 95 13.65 28.75 21.61
CA ASN A 95 14.25 28.08 22.75
C ASN A 95 14.37 26.58 22.44
N TYR A 96 15.33 26.29 21.56
CA TYR A 96 15.50 24.93 21.00
C TYR A 96 15.93 23.90 22.04
N GLU A 97 16.59 24.31 23.11
CA GLU A 97 17.01 23.41 24.20
C GLU A 97 15.78 22.85 24.94
N CYS A 98 14.85 23.72 25.36
CA CYS A 98 13.63 23.30 26.01
C CYS A 98 12.70 22.50 25.06
N ALA A 99 12.57 22.94 23.80
CA ALA A 99 11.79 22.23 22.80
C ALA A 99 12.34 20.81 22.57
N ALA A 100 13.66 20.67 22.37
CA ALA A 100 14.30 19.38 22.16
C ALA A 100 14.20 18.45 23.38
N PHE A 101 14.29 18.98 24.59
CA PHE A 101 14.12 18.22 25.83
C PHE A 101 12.70 17.62 25.90
N ILE A 102 11.67 18.44 25.66
CA ILE A 102 10.28 17.96 25.70
C ILE A 102 10.03 16.95 24.58
N ALA A 103 10.51 17.23 23.36
CA ALA A 103 10.40 16.31 22.22
C ALA A 103 11.02 14.93 22.54
N THR A 104 12.25 14.95 23.07
CA THR A 104 12.95 13.71 23.46
C THR A 104 12.22 12.98 24.58
N THR A 105 11.66 13.73 25.55
CA THR A 105 10.87 13.14 26.65
C THR A 105 9.64 12.41 26.14
N ILE A 106 8.94 12.96 25.12
CA ILE A 106 7.79 12.28 24.48
C ILE A 106 8.27 11.05 23.74
N LEU A 107 9.32 11.16 22.91
CA LEU A 107 9.82 10.06 22.07
C LEU A 107 10.45 8.91 22.87
N ASN A 108 10.90 9.15 24.10
CA ASN A 108 11.34 8.06 25.00
C ASN A 108 10.18 7.15 25.45
N THR A 109 8.94 7.60 25.26
CA THR A 109 7.76 6.83 25.63
C THR A 109 7.05 6.24 24.41
N SER A 110 6.86 7.01 23.36
CA SER A 110 6.19 6.59 22.11
C SER A 110 6.65 7.40 20.91
N GLU A 111 6.72 6.75 19.74
CA GLU A 111 6.93 7.45 18.47
C GLU A 111 5.74 8.36 18.17
N SER A 112 6.03 9.61 17.84
CA SER A 112 5.01 10.62 17.55
C SER A 112 5.50 11.59 16.46
N PRO A 113 4.65 12.01 15.50
CA PRO A 113 5.10 12.84 14.39
C PRO A 113 5.55 14.25 14.83
N THR A 114 4.80 14.91 15.68
CA THR A 114 5.09 16.31 16.07
C THR A 114 6.48 16.50 16.68
N PRO A 115 6.91 15.71 17.70
CA PRO A 115 8.26 15.83 18.25
C PRO A 115 9.37 15.52 17.23
N LEU A 116 9.14 14.56 16.33
CA LEU A 116 10.11 14.19 15.29
C LEU A 116 10.31 15.31 14.29
N LEU A 117 9.22 16.00 13.88
CA LEU A 117 9.31 17.15 12.99
C LEU A 117 10.10 18.28 13.66
N VAL A 118 9.75 18.64 14.89
CA VAL A 118 10.44 19.70 15.66
C VAL A 118 11.94 19.40 15.83
N LEU A 119 12.30 18.16 16.16
CA LEU A 119 13.72 17.76 16.26
C LEU A 119 14.43 17.82 14.91
N GLY A 120 13.77 17.46 13.83
CA GLY A 120 14.29 17.60 12.47
C GLY A 120 14.59 19.05 12.10
N GLU A 121 13.65 19.96 12.38
CA GLU A 121 13.79 21.41 12.15
C GLU A 121 14.88 22.04 13.03
N ILE A 122 14.98 21.61 14.29
CA ILE A 122 16.07 22.04 15.21
C ILE A 122 17.43 21.55 14.68
N ALA A 123 17.53 20.30 14.24
CA ALA A 123 18.76 19.75 13.66
C ALA A 123 19.16 20.49 12.38
N GLU A 124 18.18 20.83 11.53
CA GLU A 124 18.41 21.67 10.34
C GLU A 124 18.94 23.07 10.71
N SER A 125 18.31 23.73 11.70
CA SER A 125 18.75 25.04 12.18
C SER A 125 20.15 25.03 12.76
N ASN A 126 20.57 23.91 13.35
CA ASN A 126 21.90 23.70 13.91
C ASN A 126 22.93 23.20 12.89
N GLY A 127 22.53 22.90 11.65
CA GLY A 127 23.38 22.34 10.61
C GLY A 127 23.76 20.88 10.83
N ASP A 128 23.04 20.15 11.68
CA ASP A 128 23.27 18.70 11.93
C ASP A 128 22.50 17.88 10.89
N GLU A 129 23.07 17.81 9.68
CA GLU A 129 22.45 17.08 8.56
C GLU A 129 22.15 15.62 8.89
N LYS A 130 23.01 14.95 9.68
CA LYS A 130 22.79 13.54 10.01
C LYS A 130 21.52 13.33 10.84
N LYS A 131 21.37 14.11 11.92
CA LYS A 131 20.18 14.02 12.79
C LYS A 131 18.92 14.52 12.10
N LYS A 132 19.05 15.56 11.27
CA LYS A 132 17.93 16.05 10.45
C LYS A 132 17.30 14.90 9.65
N TRP A 133 18.10 14.17 8.88
CA TRP A 133 17.59 13.09 8.04
C TRP A 133 17.10 11.90 8.86
N GLU A 134 17.74 11.57 9.97
CA GLU A 134 17.27 10.54 10.90
C GLU A 134 15.86 10.87 11.43
N TYR A 135 15.61 12.11 11.86
CA TYR A 135 14.30 12.52 12.36
C TYR A 135 13.25 12.61 11.25
N TYR A 136 13.58 13.13 10.07
CA TYR A 136 12.64 13.20 8.96
C TYR A 136 12.24 11.82 8.45
N GLU A 137 13.15 10.85 8.40
CA GLU A 137 12.81 9.47 8.07
C GLU A 137 11.87 8.82 9.09
N ARG A 138 12.10 9.04 10.36
CA ARG A 138 11.18 8.59 11.41
C ARG A 138 9.84 9.31 11.33
N TYR A 139 9.85 10.62 11.08
CA TYR A 139 8.64 11.42 10.90
C TYR A 139 7.75 10.89 9.78
N VAL A 140 8.31 10.60 8.60
CA VAL A 140 7.51 10.11 7.47
C VAL A 140 6.98 8.69 7.67
N ARG A 141 7.52 7.93 8.62
CA ARG A 141 6.93 6.66 9.05
C ARG A 141 5.68 6.89 9.91
N CYS A 142 5.69 7.92 10.75
CA CYS A 142 4.55 8.28 11.60
C CYS A 142 3.49 9.12 10.86
N ASN A 143 3.90 9.99 9.95
CA ASN A 143 3.03 10.86 9.16
C ASN A 143 3.19 10.59 7.66
N SER A 144 2.40 9.66 7.15
CA SER A 144 2.44 9.26 5.74
C SER A 144 1.74 10.23 4.78
N ASN A 145 1.12 11.31 5.26
CA ASN A 145 0.40 12.28 4.42
C ASN A 145 1.20 13.54 4.08
N ASP A 146 2.32 13.77 4.75
CA ASP A 146 3.18 14.91 4.47
C ASP A 146 4.04 14.66 3.23
N THR A 147 3.45 14.92 2.06
CA THR A 147 4.09 14.70 0.76
C THR A 147 5.32 15.57 0.54
N ASP A 148 5.45 16.70 1.24
CA ASP A 148 6.59 17.60 1.12
C ASP A 148 7.82 16.98 1.81
N ILE A 149 7.68 16.55 3.04
CA ILE A 149 8.77 15.88 3.75
C ILE A 149 9.10 14.52 3.13
N ILE A 150 8.10 13.75 2.68
CA ILE A 150 8.34 12.50 1.95
C ILE A 150 9.18 12.75 0.69
N THR A 151 8.86 13.79 -0.08
CA THR A 151 9.63 14.16 -1.28
C THR A 151 11.04 14.64 -0.91
N LEU A 152 11.17 15.41 0.17
CA LEU A 152 12.45 15.88 0.66
C LEU A 152 13.38 14.72 1.07
N VAL A 153 12.85 13.72 1.74
CA VAL A 153 13.58 12.48 2.09
C VAL A 153 13.99 11.71 0.82
N ALA A 154 13.10 11.61 -0.17
CA ALA A 154 13.43 11.00 -1.45
C ALA A 154 14.59 11.72 -2.16
N ASP A 155 14.55 13.06 -2.19
CA ASP A 155 15.61 13.90 -2.78
C ASP A 155 16.95 13.71 -2.06
N ASN A 156 16.95 13.52 -0.74
CA ASN A 156 18.15 13.23 0.01
C ASN A 156 18.76 11.87 -0.35
N TYR A 157 17.94 10.83 -0.46
CA TYR A 157 18.42 9.51 -0.91
C TYR A 157 18.97 9.56 -2.33
N GLU A 158 18.34 10.33 -3.23
CA GLU A 158 18.84 10.51 -4.60
C GLU A 158 20.19 11.20 -4.62
N LYS A 159 20.39 12.28 -3.83
CA LYS A 159 21.68 12.97 -3.69
C LYS A 159 22.79 12.04 -3.17
N ASN A 160 22.44 11.11 -2.31
CA ASN A 160 23.37 10.12 -1.75
C ASN A 160 23.53 8.87 -2.63
N ALA A 161 23.03 8.89 -3.88
CA ALA A 161 23.06 7.80 -4.83
C ALA A 161 22.35 6.51 -4.38
N ASP A 162 21.52 6.57 -3.34
CA ASP A 162 20.65 5.45 -2.92
C ASP A 162 19.35 5.46 -3.72
N LYS A 163 19.47 5.01 -4.95
CA LYS A 163 18.36 4.98 -5.91
C LYS A 163 17.18 4.12 -5.45
N LYS A 164 17.45 3.07 -4.66
CA LYS A 164 16.39 2.16 -4.22
C LYS A 164 15.47 2.85 -3.21
N ASN A 165 16.03 3.49 -2.20
CA ASN A 165 15.23 4.21 -1.22
C ASN A 165 14.59 5.46 -1.81
N ALA A 166 15.31 6.24 -2.64
CA ALA A 166 14.73 7.36 -3.38
C ALA A 166 13.47 6.94 -4.17
N LYS A 167 13.55 5.83 -4.93
CA LYS A 167 12.40 5.25 -5.63
C LYS A 167 11.22 5.02 -4.70
N ASN A 168 11.43 4.34 -3.57
CA ASN A 168 10.36 3.98 -2.65
C ASN A 168 9.63 5.23 -2.12
N PHE A 169 10.38 6.26 -1.72
CA PHE A 169 9.79 7.49 -1.22
C PHE A 169 9.11 8.32 -2.31
N TYR A 170 9.64 8.40 -3.55
CA TYR A 170 8.92 9.04 -4.65
C TYR A 170 7.61 8.33 -4.98
N GLN A 171 7.61 7.00 -5.03
CA GLN A 171 6.39 6.22 -5.27
C GLN A 171 5.37 6.44 -4.15
N ARG A 172 5.83 6.49 -2.90
CA ARG A 172 5.00 6.78 -1.73
C ARG A 172 4.36 8.17 -1.83
N SER A 173 5.15 9.21 -2.13
CA SER A 173 4.64 10.57 -2.33
C SER A 173 3.60 10.63 -3.46
N LEU A 174 3.88 9.99 -4.61
CA LEU A 174 2.95 9.93 -5.73
C LEU A 174 1.63 9.24 -5.36
N ASN A 175 1.67 8.13 -4.62
CA ASN A 175 0.46 7.44 -4.18
C ASN A 175 -0.39 8.32 -3.23
N ARG A 176 0.24 9.11 -2.35
CA ARG A 176 -0.48 10.06 -1.48
C ARG A 176 -1.11 11.20 -2.26
N LEU A 177 -0.41 11.70 -3.27
CA LEU A 177 -0.93 12.74 -4.17
C LEU A 177 -2.12 12.29 -5.03
N LEU A 178 -2.45 10.99 -5.08
CA LEU A 178 -3.71 10.52 -5.68
C LEU A 178 -4.93 10.85 -4.79
N VAL A 179 -4.75 10.90 -3.49
CA VAL A 179 -5.82 11.20 -2.52
C VAL A 179 -6.06 12.70 -2.40
N SER A 180 -4.98 13.50 -2.38
CA SER A 180 -5.04 14.96 -2.37
C SER A 180 -4.21 15.51 -3.52
N PRO A 181 -4.77 15.67 -4.73
CA PRO A 181 -4.02 15.95 -5.94
C PRO A 181 -3.40 17.35 -5.96
N ASP A 182 -2.09 17.39 -6.18
CA ASP A 182 -1.35 18.57 -6.61
C ASP A 182 -0.62 18.22 -7.92
N ASN A 183 -1.16 18.69 -9.04
CA ASN A 183 -0.67 18.35 -10.37
C ASN A 183 0.80 18.74 -10.58
N THR A 184 1.26 19.84 -9.96
CA THR A 184 2.65 20.30 -10.10
C THR A 184 3.59 19.36 -9.35
N LYS A 185 3.26 18.99 -8.11
CA LYS A 185 4.03 18.03 -7.32
C LYS A 185 4.03 16.65 -7.98
N ILE A 186 2.89 16.20 -8.51
CA ILE A 186 2.78 14.93 -9.23
C ILE A 186 3.74 14.91 -10.43
N LYS A 187 3.68 15.92 -11.32
CA LYS A 187 4.57 15.98 -12.50
C LYS A 187 6.03 15.99 -12.09
N ASN A 188 6.40 16.76 -11.06
CA ASN A 188 7.77 16.85 -10.57
C ASN A 188 8.27 15.51 -10.03
N ASN A 189 7.53 14.87 -9.12
CA ASN A 189 7.92 13.60 -8.53
C ASN A 189 7.93 12.45 -9.54
N PHE A 190 6.99 12.46 -10.50
CA PHE A 190 6.98 11.50 -11.59
C PHE A 190 8.21 11.66 -12.51
N SER A 191 8.60 12.88 -12.83
CA SER A 191 9.82 13.17 -13.60
C SER A 191 11.09 12.71 -12.88
N LYS A 192 11.20 13.00 -11.56
CA LYS A 192 12.33 12.55 -10.75
C LYS A 192 12.41 11.02 -10.69
N LEU A 193 11.26 10.35 -10.51
CA LEU A 193 11.20 8.90 -10.50
C LEU A 193 11.63 8.29 -11.84
N LEU A 194 11.25 8.88 -12.98
CA LEU A 194 11.72 8.47 -14.30
C LEU A 194 13.24 8.63 -14.42
N SER A 195 13.79 9.76 -13.97
CA SER A 195 15.22 10.05 -14.03
C SER A 195 16.06 9.11 -13.18
N ASN A 196 15.51 8.62 -12.07
CA ASN A 196 16.16 7.65 -11.19
C ASN A 196 16.34 6.27 -11.84
N ASN A 197 15.57 5.95 -12.89
CA ASN A 197 15.68 4.72 -13.71
C ASN A 197 15.68 3.41 -12.90
N THR A 198 14.94 3.35 -11.80
CA THR A 198 14.86 2.16 -10.94
C THR A 198 13.46 1.56 -10.87
N SER A 199 12.44 2.27 -11.34
CA SER A 199 11.06 1.80 -11.31
C SER A 199 10.78 0.86 -12.46
N ASP A 200 9.98 -0.17 -12.20
CA ASP A 200 9.46 -0.99 -13.26
C ASP A 200 8.26 -0.32 -13.96
N PHE A 201 7.99 -0.75 -15.18
CA PHE A 201 6.90 -0.22 -15.98
C PHE A 201 5.52 -0.43 -15.34
N SER A 202 5.37 -1.44 -14.49
CA SER A 202 4.09 -1.78 -13.87
C SER A 202 3.58 -0.67 -12.96
N PHE A 203 4.46 -0.03 -12.19
CA PHE A 203 4.11 1.13 -11.37
C PHE A 203 3.54 2.27 -12.22
N TYR A 204 4.23 2.64 -13.30
CA TYR A 204 3.81 3.75 -14.15
C TYR A 204 2.46 3.48 -14.81
N SER A 205 2.25 2.28 -15.35
CA SER A 205 1.00 1.94 -16.02
C SER A 205 -0.18 1.90 -15.04
N THR A 206 0.04 1.40 -13.82
CA THR A 206 -0.96 1.40 -12.74
C THR A 206 -1.29 2.81 -12.29
N TYR A 207 -0.27 3.65 -12.08
CA TYR A 207 -0.46 5.04 -11.68
C TYR A 207 -1.29 5.82 -12.71
N LEU A 208 -0.95 5.70 -14.01
CA LEU A 208 -1.71 6.29 -15.10
C LEU A 208 -3.17 5.81 -15.14
N ALA A 209 -3.40 4.53 -14.91
CA ALA A 209 -4.75 3.97 -14.87
C ALA A 209 -5.59 4.57 -13.72
N LYS A 210 -4.99 4.83 -12.56
CA LYS A 210 -5.65 5.46 -11.40
C LYS A 210 -6.05 6.93 -11.68
N LEU A 211 -5.41 7.61 -12.62
CA LEU A 211 -5.73 8.99 -13.01
C LEU A 211 -6.90 9.13 -14.00
N ASN A 212 -7.56 8.03 -14.39
CA ASN A 212 -8.83 8.00 -15.13
C ASN A 212 -8.90 8.89 -16.39
N LYS A 213 -8.01 8.73 -17.35
CA LYS A 213 -8.01 9.46 -18.64
C LYS A 213 -8.08 10.99 -18.52
N SER A 214 -7.50 11.54 -17.48
CA SER A 214 -7.41 12.99 -17.25
C SER A 214 -6.33 13.64 -18.14
N GLU A 215 -6.35 14.96 -18.24
CA GLU A 215 -5.28 15.73 -18.90
C GLU A 215 -3.92 15.48 -18.22
N LEU A 216 -3.91 15.34 -16.89
CA LEU A 216 -2.71 14.96 -16.16
C LEU A 216 -2.19 13.58 -16.58
N ALA A 217 -3.07 12.59 -16.74
CA ALA A 217 -2.69 11.27 -17.23
C ALA A 217 -2.06 11.33 -18.63
N LEU A 218 -2.59 12.19 -19.50
CA LEU A 218 -2.04 12.43 -20.83
C LEU A 218 -0.61 12.99 -20.76
N ASP A 219 -0.39 14.03 -19.95
CA ASP A 219 0.92 14.64 -19.78
C ASP A 219 1.96 13.64 -19.24
N LEU A 220 1.59 12.91 -18.19
CA LEU A 220 2.49 11.89 -17.59
C LEU A 220 2.77 10.74 -18.57
N ALA A 221 1.77 10.31 -19.35
CA ALA A 221 1.97 9.28 -20.37
C ALA A 221 2.93 9.76 -21.48
N LYS A 222 2.85 11.03 -21.90
CA LYS A 222 3.80 11.63 -22.85
C LYS A 222 5.21 11.73 -22.27
N MET A 223 5.34 12.06 -20.96
CA MET A 223 6.64 12.03 -20.26
C MET A 223 7.24 10.61 -20.24
N LEU A 224 6.44 9.62 -19.89
CA LEU A 224 6.85 8.21 -19.87
C LEU A 224 7.25 7.72 -21.27
N LEU A 225 6.50 8.09 -22.30
CA LEU A 225 6.83 7.75 -23.68
C LEU A 225 8.19 8.31 -24.10
N SER A 226 8.45 9.57 -23.76
CA SER A 226 9.74 10.22 -24.04
C SER A 226 10.90 9.52 -23.33
N TYR A 227 10.68 9.10 -22.09
CA TYR A 227 11.66 8.31 -21.33
C TYR A 227 11.95 6.96 -21.99
N LEU A 228 10.92 6.20 -22.39
CA LEU A 228 11.08 4.90 -23.05
C LEU A 228 11.82 5.00 -24.40
N TYR A 229 11.63 6.08 -25.14
CA TYR A 229 12.40 6.33 -26.38
C TYR A 229 13.86 6.64 -26.08
N LYS A 230 14.19 7.45 -25.06
CA LYS A 230 15.57 7.68 -24.61
C LYS A 230 16.25 6.38 -24.16
N GLU A 231 15.52 5.55 -23.40
CA GLU A 231 16.00 4.22 -23.01
C GLU A 231 16.31 3.37 -24.24
N LYS A 232 15.40 3.36 -25.23
CA LYS A 232 15.60 2.63 -26.49
C LYS A 232 16.84 3.12 -27.26
N GLU A 233 17.10 4.42 -27.31
CA GLU A 233 18.28 5.02 -27.95
C GLU A 233 19.59 4.65 -27.24
N SER A 234 19.53 4.37 -25.95
CA SER A 234 20.69 3.95 -25.13
C SER A 234 21.08 2.48 -25.33
N PHE A 235 20.32 1.68 -26.06
CA PHE A 235 20.58 0.26 -26.24
C PHE A 235 21.83 0.01 -27.09
N THR A 236 22.77 -0.74 -26.53
CA THR A 236 24.02 -1.19 -27.18
C THR A 236 23.86 -2.58 -27.78
N GLU A 237 24.88 -3.09 -28.47
CA GLU A 237 24.90 -4.47 -28.99
C GLU A 237 24.75 -5.53 -27.90
N GLU A 238 25.19 -5.23 -26.67
CA GLU A 238 25.08 -6.11 -25.52
C GLU A 238 23.65 -6.20 -24.95
N THR A 239 22.77 -5.25 -25.33
CA THR A 239 21.38 -5.26 -24.89
C THR A 239 20.63 -6.48 -25.47
N THR A 240 20.13 -7.34 -24.60
CA THR A 240 19.47 -8.58 -24.99
C THR A 240 18.20 -8.32 -25.82
N SER A 241 17.88 -9.24 -26.72
CA SER A 241 16.65 -9.15 -27.52
C SER A 241 15.38 -9.11 -26.66
N LEU A 242 15.42 -9.70 -25.46
CA LEU A 242 14.30 -9.68 -24.51
C LEU A 242 14.05 -8.27 -23.96
N ILE A 243 15.11 -7.55 -23.56
CA ILE A 243 15.01 -6.18 -23.05
C ILE A 243 14.46 -5.26 -24.15
N ARG A 244 15.01 -5.33 -25.36
CA ARG A 244 14.54 -4.56 -26.52
C ARG A 244 13.06 -4.81 -26.79
N ARG A 245 12.66 -6.07 -26.76
CA ARG A 245 11.27 -6.48 -26.99
C ARG A 245 10.35 -5.92 -25.92
N LYS A 246 10.73 -6.01 -24.64
CA LYS A 246 9.95 -5.50 -23.52
C LYS A 246 9.77 -3.99 -23.60
N ASN A 247 10.83 -3.24 -23.92
CA ASN A 247 10.77 -1.80 -24.12
C ASN A 247 9.78 -1.43 -25.24
N ILE A 248 9.83 -2.13 -26.40
CA ILE A 248 8.89 -1.92 -27.50
C ILE A 248 7.44 -2.20 -27.07
N GLU A 249 7.18 -3.27 -26.34
CA GLU A 249 5.86 -3.61 -25.82
C GLU A 249 5.35 -2.55 -24.83
N ASN A 250 6.24 -1.97 -23.99
CA ASN A 250 5.93 -0.86 -23.12
C ASN A 250 5.56 0.41 -23.90
N ILE A 251 6.31 0.75 -24.96
CA ILE A 251 6.01 1.88 -25.85
C ILE A 251 4.62 1.70 -26.49
N ILE A 252 4.30 0.52 -27.01
CA ILE A 252 2.97 0.22 -27.59
C ILE A 252 1.87 0.46 -26.54
N SER A 253 2.08 -0.01 -25.30
CA SER A 253 1.13 0.15 -24.20
C SER A 253 0.92 1.63 -23.85
N VAL A 254 1.98 2.44 -23.80
CA VAL A 254 1.87 3.88 -23.51
C VAL A 254 1.19 4.63 -24.65
N CYS A 255 1.54 4.32 -25.92
CA CYS A 255 0.85 4.89 -27.08
C CYS A 255 -0.66 4.57 -27.04
N ARG A 256 -1.02 3.32 -26.68
CA ARG A 256 -2.43 2.93 -26.48
C ARG A 256 -3.10 3.77 -25.41
N THR A 257 -2.43 4.01 -24.28
CA THR A 257 -2.95 4.87 -23.19
C THR A 257 -3.17 6.29 -23.68
N ILE A 258 -2.20 6.91 -24.34
CA ILE A 258 -2.30 8.26 -24.89
C ILE A 258 -3.48 8.34 -25.89
N LEU A 259 -3.55 7.43 -26.84
CA LEU A 259 -4.61 7.40 -27.85
C LEU A 259 -6.00 7.05 -27.30
N SER A 260 -6.08 6.46 -26.13
CA SER A 260 -7.35 6.26 -25.42
C SER A 260 -7.89 7.54 -24.78
N ILE A 261 -7.03 8.56 -24.59
CA ILE A 261 -7.35 9.87 -24.03
C ILE A 261 -7.52 10.89 -25.18
N ASP A 262 -6.53 10.96 -26.04
CA ASP A 262 -6.48 11.81 -27.24
C ASP A 262 -6.32 10.94 -28.50
N SER A 263 -7.45 10.50 -29.03
CA SER A 263 -7.48 9.64 -30.22
C SER A 263 -7.05 10.35 -31.51
N ALA A 264 -6.99 11.70 -31.51
CA ALA A 264 -6.65 12.51 -32.70
C ALA A 264 -5.15 12.80 -32.82
N ASP A 265 -4.32 12.48 -31.82
CA ASP A 265 -2.89 12.75 -31.81
C ASP A 265 -2.16 12.01 -32.95
N ALA A 266 -1.94 12.72 -34.08
CA ALA A 266 -1.34 12.17 -35.27
C ALA A 266 0.13 11.75 -35.08
N GLU A 267 0.87 12.44 -34.22
CA GLU A 267 2.27 12.10 -33.91
C GLU A 267 2.37 10.76 -33.20
N ILE A 268 1.49 10.53 -32.23
CA ILE A 268 1.47 9.28 -31.48
C ILE A 268 0.98 8.12 -32.35
N ARG A 269 0.02 8.35 -33.25
CA ARG A 269 -0.41 7.34 -34.24
C ARG A 269 0.75 6.89 -35.15
N GLU A 270 1.55 7.86 -35.62
CA GLU A 270 2.71 7.55 -36.45
C GLU A 270 3.80 6.80 -35.68
N LYS A 271 4.11 7.25 -34.46
CA LYS A 271 5.03 6.53 -33.55
C LYS A 271 4.59 5.10 -33.29
N LEU A 272 3.29 4.89 -33.04
CA LEU A 272 2.72 3.56 -32.86
C LEU A 272 2.90 2.68 -34.10
N SER A 273 2.63 3.22 -35.29
CA SER A 273 2.83 2.49 -36.57
C SER A 273 4.28 2.05 -36.76
N GLN A 274 5.24 2.95 -36.47
CA GLN A 274 6.68 2.65 -36.57
C GLN A 274 7.10 1.54 -35.60
N VAL A 275 6.63 1.58 -34.37
CA VAL A 275 6.95 0.58 -33.34
C VAL A 275 6.30 -0.78 -33.65
N LEU A 276 5.09 -0.79 -34.20
CA LEU A 276 4.44 -2.01 -34.68
C LEU A 276 5.24 -2.64 -35.83
N LYS A 277 5.75 -1.82 -36.77
CA LYS A 277 6.64 -2.29 -37.84
C LYS A 277 7.91 -2.91 -37.27
N GLU A 278 8.57 -2.23 -36.36
CA GLU A 278 9.79 -2.73 -35.72
C GLU A 278 9.56 -4.07 -35.03
N ARG A 279 8.44 -4.20 -34.32
CA ARG A 279 8.10 -5.40 -33.53
C ARG A 279 7.69 -6.59 -34.38
N TYR A 280 6.93 -6.34 -35.45
CA TYR A 280 6.19 -7.39 -36.16
C TYR A 280 6.57 -7.57 -37.63
N SER A 281 7.48 -6.76 -38.21
CA SER A 281 7.85 -6.86 -39.65
C SER A 281 8.33 -8.24 -40.09
N LYS A 282 8.87 -9.04 -39.16
CA LYS A 282 9.29 -10.42 -39.44
C LYS A 282 8.13 -11.42 -39.46
N SER A 283 6.93 -11.02 -39.05
CA SER A 283 5.75 -11.90 -39.13
C SER A 283 5.25 -11.98 -40.56
N SER A 284 4.90 -13.19 -41.00
CA SER A 284 4.30 -13.43 -42.32
C SER A 284 2.96 -12.69 -42.54
N ARG A 285 2.36 -12.20 -41.46
CA ARG A 285 1.09 -11.52 -41.46
C ARG A 285 1.17 -9.99 -41.34
N TYR A 286 2.39 -9.43 -41.19
CA TYR A 286 2.54 -8.01 -40.90
C TYR A 286 1.93 -7.12 -41.98
N GLU A 287 2.26 -7.36 -43.24
CA GLU A 287 1.83 -6.54 -44.40
C GLU A 287 0.29 -6.53 -44.54
N ASP A 288 -0.35 -7.67 -44.35
CA ASP A 288 -1.80 -7.82 -44.38
C ASP A 288 -2.46 -7.11 -43.20
N CYS A 289 -1.98 -7.33 -41.99
CA CYS A 289 -2.53 -6.70 -40.79
C CYS A 289 -2.34 -5.18 -40.78
N SER A 290 -1.18 -4.67 -41.21
CA SER A 290 -0.89 -3.23 -41.25
C SER A 290 -1.76 -2.47 -42.26
N LYS A 291 -2.15 -3.09 -43.37
CA LYS A 291 -3.06 -2.49 -44.35
C LYS A 291 -4.51 -2.45 -43.88
N HIS A 292 -4.97 -3.54 -43.21
CA HIS A 292 -6.37 -3.66 -42.75
C HIS A 292 -6.62 -2.88 -41.46
N PHE A 293 -5.69 -2.84 -40.54
CA PHE A 293 -5.78 -2.24 -39.21
C PHE A 293 -4.79 -1.08 -39.08
N ASP A 294 -4.87 -0.15 -40.01
CA ASP A 294 -3.97 0.99 -40.08
C ASP A 294 -4.31 2.02 -39.00
N VAL A 295 -3.46 2.07 -37.97
CA VAL A 295 -3.60 2.97 -36.81
C VAL A 295 -3.41 4.45 -37.16
N THR A 296 -2.86 4.76 -38.33
CA THR A 296 -2.59 6.15 -38.76
C THR A 296 -3.82 6.83 -39.39
N LYS A 297 -4.83 6.06 -39.82
CA LYS A 297 -6.03 6.61 -40.46
C LYS A 297 -6.86 7.45 -39.51
N ALA A 298 -7.09 8.71 -39.84
CA ALA A 298 -7.80 9.66 -38.97
C ALA A 298 -9.27 9.29 -38.68
N ASN A 299 -9.92 8.57 -39.59
CA ASN A 299 -11.32 8.17 -39.47
C ASN A 299 -11.55 6.83 -38.73
N ILE A 300 -10.50 6.24 -38.17
CA ILE A 300 -10.56 4.97 -37.45
C ILE A 300 -10.17 5.21 -35.99
N ASP A 301 -10.88 4.56 -35.06
CA ASP A 301 -10.45 4.50 -33.66
C ASP A 301 -9.11 3.76 -33.55
N PRO A 302 -8.04 4.44 -33.15
CA PRO A 302 -6.69 3.87 -33.14
C PRO A 302 -6.52 2.76 -32.09
N VAL A 303 -7.25 2.80 -30.99
CA VAL A 303 -7.20 1.79 -29.95
C VAL A 303 -7.86 0.50 -30.44
N LYS A 304 -9.01 0.62 -31.09
CA LYS A 304 -9.68 -0.53 -31.71
C LYS A 304 -8.85 -1.12 -32.85
N ALA A 305 -8.28 -0.27 -33.70
CA ALA A 305 -7.40 -0.73 -34.78
C ALA A 305 -6.17 -1.48 -34.25
N LEU A 306 -5.55 -0.99 -33.17
CA LEU A 306 -4.44 -1.65 -32.50
C LEU A 306 -4.87 -3.01 -31.92
N ASP A 307 -6.02 -3.07 -31.21
CA ASP A 307 -6.52 -4.32 -30.61
C ASP A 307 -6.83 -5.37 -31.69
N ASP A 308 -7.41 -4.95 -32.81
CA ASP A 308 -7.70 -5.83 -33.95
C ASP A 308 -6.40 -6.25 -34.67
N PHE A 309 -5.44 -5.36 -34.81
CA PHE A 309 -4.09 -5.68 -35.33
C PHE A 309 -3.43 -6.78 -34.45
N LEU A 310 -3.37 -6.55 -33.14
CA LEU A 310 -2.73 -7.50 -32.21
C LEU A 310 -3.42 -8.87 -32.18
N LYS A 311 -4.74 -8.91 -32.26
CA LYS A 311 -5.50 -10.16 -32.38
C LYS A 311 -5.17 -10.91 -33.66
N ASN A 312 -5.13 -10.21 -34.81
CA ASN A 312 -4.89 -10.83 -36.11
C ASN A 312 -3.45 -11.30 -36.30
N ILE A 313 -2.46 -10.49 -35.87
CA ILE A 313 -1.04 -10.83 -36.00
C ILE A 313 -0.66 -12.06 -35.17
N ALA A 314 -1.42 -12.38 -34.12
CA ALA A 314 -1.22 -13.56 -33.30
C ALA A 314 -1.38 -14.88 -34.08
N TYR A 315 -2.17 -14.87 -35.16
CA TYR A 315 -2.36 -16.06 -36.02
C TYR A 315 -1.25 -16.15 -37.08
N SER A 316 -0.03 -16.28 -36.64
CA SER A 316 1.16 -16.34 -37.48
C SER A 316 1.76 -17.75 -37.52
N LYS A 317 2.63 -18.04 -38.48
CA LYS A 317 3.38 -19.29 -38.52
C LYS A 317 4.10 -19.56 -37.20
N ASN A 318 4.10 -20.80 -36.76
CA ASN A 318 4.66 -21.28 -35.49
C ASN A 318 3.89 -20.83 -34.23
N THR A 319 2.67 -20.32 -34.37
CA THR A 319 1.80 -20.06 -33.23
C THR A 319 0.97 -21.32 -32.90
N TYR A 320 0.89 -21.65 -31.61
CA TYR A 320 -0.05 -22.67 -31.13
C TYR A 320 -1.45 -22.10 -31.06
N VAL A 321 -2.46 -22.92 -31.41
CA VAL A 321 -3.88 -22.52 -31.34
C VAL A 321 -4.69 -23.61 -30.62
N LEU A 322 -5.66 -23.19 -29.85
CA LEU A 322 -6.63 -24.08 -29.20
C LEU A 322 -7.91 -24.09 -30.02
N GLN A 323 -8.35 -25.28 -30.44
CA GLN A 323 -9.67 -25.45 -31.04
C GLN A 323 -10.77 -25.36 -29.98
N ASN A 324 -11.63 -24.35 -30.05
CA ASN A 324 -12.57 -24.03 -29.00
C ASN A 324 -13.58 -25.17 -28.70
N ALA A 325 -14.04 -25.86 -29.75
CA ALA A 325 -15.02 -26.93 -29.62
C ALA A 325 -14.44 -28.23 -29.02
N THR A 326 -13.24 -28.64 -29.46
CA THR A 326 -12.66 -29.95 -29.08
C THR A 326 -11.57 -29.87 -28.03
N LYS A 327 -11.16 -28.63 -27.66
CA LYS A 327 -10.03 -28.33 -26.78
C LYS A 327 -8.68 -28.90 -27.25
N LYS A 328 -8.57 -29.28 -28.52
CA LYS A 328 -7.31 -29.77 -29.11
C LYS A 328 -6.37 -28.63 -29.42
N VAL A 329 -5.09 -28.80 -29.14
CA VAL A 329 -4.04 -27.84 -29.47
C VAL A 329 -3.41 -28.19 -30.80
N GLY A 330 -3.40 -27.22 -31.74
CA GLY A 330 -2.75 -27.28 -33.04
C GLY A 330 -1.60 -26.31 -33.17
N LEU A 331 -0.74 -26.52 -34.18
CA LEU A 331 0.34 -25.60 -34.56
C LEU A 331 0.02 -25.04 -35.93
N ILE A 332 0.09 -23.73 -36.09
CA ILE A 332 0.05 -23.10 -37.44
C ILE A 332 1.37 -23.35 -38.11
N THR A 333 1.37 -24.20 -39.13
CA THR A 333 2.56 -24.60 -39.88
C THR A 333 2.83 -23.70 -41.07
N ASP A 334 1.77 -23.12 -41.64
CA ASP A 334 1.89 -22.18 -42.75
C ASP A 334 0.72 -21.20 -42.80
N VAL A 335 0.98 -20.03 -43.41
CA VAL A 335 0.00 -18.99 -43.67
C VAL A 335 0.15 -18.52 -45.10
N SER A 336 -0.84 -18.80 -45.94
CA SER A 336 -0.83 -18.35 -47.32
C SER A 336 -1.02 -16.85 -47.46
N PRO A 337 -0.56 -16.21 -48.57
CA PRO A 337 -0.82 -14.81 -48.84
C PRO A 337 -2.32 -14.44 -48.89
N ALA A 338 -3.17 -15.40 -49.20
CA ALA A 338 -4.64 -15.22 -49.16
C ALA A 338 -5.28 -15.37 -47.77
N GLY A 339 -4.49 -15.40 -46.69
CA GLY A 339 -5.00 -15.52 -45.33
C GLY A 339 -5.54 -16.91 -44.96
N LEU A 340 -5.12 -17.96 -45.67
CA LEU A 340 -5.46 -19.35 -45.36
C LEU A 340 -4.40 -19.93 -44.42
N LEU A 341 -4.82 -20.30 -43.22
CA LEU A 341 -3.97 -20.95 -42.22
C LEU A 341 -3.95 -22.45 -42.43
N THR A 342 -2.76 -23.06 -42.40
CA THR A 342 -2.59 -24.52 -42.30
C THR A 342 -2.29 -24.88 -40.86
N VAL A 343 -3.19 -25.57 -40.19
CA VAL A 343 -3.10 -25.96 -38.77
C VAL A 343 -2.95 -27.44 -38.62
N LYS A 344 -1.91 -27.87 -37.90
CA LYS A 344 -1.62 -29.27 -37.62
C LYS A 344 -1.96 -29.63 -36.18
N PHE A 345 -2.97 -30.46 -35.97
CA PHE A 345 -3.43 -30.89 -34.64
C PHE A 345 -2.75 -32.15 -34.12
N SER A 346 -2.26 -33.02 -35.02
CA SER A 346 -1.55 -34.25 -34.65
C SER A 346 -0.25 -34.42 -35.43
N THR A 347 0.56 -35.39 -35.02
CA THR A 347 1.80 -35.76 -35.75
C THR A 347 1.55 -36.65 -36.95
N ARG A 348 0.30 -37.10 -37.20
CA ARG A 348 -0.05 -38.00 -38.32
C ARG A 348 0.01 -37.24 -39.63
N PRO A 349 0.63 -37.79 -40.68
CA PRO A 349 0.59 -37.23 -42.03
C PRO A 349 -0.87 -37.08 -42.50
N GLY A 350 -1.22 -35.92 -43.09
CA GLY A 350 -2.55 -35.68 -43.63
C GLY A 350 -3.58 -35.12 -42.63
N ASP A 351 -3.21 -34.93 -41.35
CA ASP A 351 -4.09 -34.36 -40.32
C ASP A 351 -3.92 -32.81 -40.23
N GLU A 352 -3.80 -32.19 -41.38
CA GLU A 352 -3.69 -30.74 -41.52
C GLU A 352 -5.03 -30.15 -41.98
N VAL A 353 -5.47 -29.15 -41.25
CA VAL A 353 -6.72 -28.43 -41.54
C VAL A 353 -6.36 -27.06 -42.13
N LYS A 354 -6.90 -26.78 -43.32
CA LYS A 354 -6.80 -25.45 -43.92
C LYS A 354 -8.03 -24.66 -43.55
N ILE A 355 -7.83 -23.51 -42.89
CA ILE A 355 -8.92 -22.67 -42.40
C ILE A 355 -8.66 -21.21 -42.75
N ASN A 356 -9.68 -20.52 -43.22
CA ASN A 356 -9.62 -19.08 -43.43
C ASN A 356 -9.44 -18.36 -42.07
N ILE A 357 -8.68 -17.24 -42.05
CA ILE A 357 -8.38 -16.51 -40.83
C ILE A 357 -9.62 -16.04 -40.08
N GLN A 358 -10.67 -15.61 -40.77
CA GLN A 358 -11.92 -15.16 -40.14
C GLN A 358 -12.62 -16.30 -39.40
N ASN A 359 -12.66 -17.47 -40.02
CA ASN A 359 -13.19 -18.69 -39.40
C ASN A 359 -12.27 -19.18 -38.27
N ALA A 360 -10.96 -19.03 -38.45
CA ALA A 360 -9.98 -19.35 -37.40
C ALA A 360 -10.19 -18.52 -36.15
N MET A 361 -10.38 -17.22 -36.29
CA MET A 361 -10.63 -16.32 -35.15
C MET A 361 -11.93 -16.64 -34.38
N GLN A 362 -12.90 -17.27 -35.01
CA GLN A 362 -14.13 -17.72 -34.38
C GLN A 362 -13.99 -19.09 -33.69
N SER A 363 -13.25 -20.01 -34.31
CA SER A 363 -13.17 -21.41 -33.92
C SER A 363 -11.89 -21.81 -33.17
N LEU A 364 -10.85 -20.98 -33.27
CA LEU A 364 -9.56 -21.20 -32.63
C LEU A 364 -9.21 -20.01 -31.72
N THR A 365 -8.46 -20.29 -30.68
CA THR A 365 -7.86 -19.27 -29.82
C THR A 365 -6.33 -19.36 -29.94
N ALA A 366 -5.67 -18.26 -30.35
CA ALA A 366 -4.22 -18.22 -30.40
C ALA A 366 -3.65 -18.27 -28.98
N LEU A 367 -2.71 -19.19 -28.74
CA LEU A 367 -2.08 -19.38 -27.45
C LEU A 367 -0.75 -18.63 -27.39
N SER A 368 -0.47 -18.02 -26.25
CA SER A 368 0.86 -17.46 -25.97
C SER A 368 1.89 -18.60 -25.79
N ASN A 369 3.17 -18.28 -25.97
CA ASN A 369 4.24 -19.25 -25.68
C ASN A 369 4.38 -19.56 -24.17
N GLN A 370 3.69 -18.81 -23.31
CA GLN A 370 3.61 -19.02 -21.86
C GLN A 370 2.36 -19.83 -21.46
N ASP A 371 1.46 -20.13 -22.40
CA ASP A 371 0.29 -20.95 -22.13
C ASP A 371 0.69 -22.40 -21.88
N ILE A 372 0.22 -22.98 -20.77
CA ILE A 372 0.57 -24.37 -20.39
C ILE A 372 0.24 -25.37 -21.49
N ARG A 373 -0.83 -25.15 -22.26
CA ARG A 373 -1.27 -26.02 -23.35
C ARG A 373 -0.31 -25.95 -24.53
N ALA A 374 0.21 -24.77 -24.85
CA ALA A 374 1.26 -24.58 -25.85
C ALA A 374 2.58 -25.20 -25.38
N ILE A 375 2.94 -25.04 -24.12
CA ILE A 375 4.13 -25.63 -23.51
C ILE A 375 4.06 -27.17 -23.56
N LYS A 376 2.93 -27.77 -23.18
CA LYS A 376 2.70 -29.25 -23.24
C LYS A 376 2.79 -29.77 -24.66
N LYS A 377 2.36 -29.02 -25.66
CA LYS A 377 2.44 -29.41 -27.06
C LYS A 377 3.84 -29.30 -27.63
N GLY A 378 4.60 -28.28 -27.20
CA GLY A 378 5.92 -27.95 -27.74
C GLY A 378 7.11 -28.57 -27.01
N LYS A 379 6.94 -29.09 -25.78
CA LYS A 379 8.01 -29.63 -24.95
C LYS A 379 7.70 -31.07 -24.52
N LYS A 380 8.76 -31.84 -24.24
CA LYS A 380 8.63 -33.18 -23.63
C LYS A 380 8.16 -33.04 -22.18
N VAL A 381 7.39 -34.00 -21.69
CA VAL A 381 6.83 -34.03 -20.34
C VAL A 381 7.92 -33.95 -19.27
N GLU A 382 9.05 -34.66 -19.49
CA GLU A 382 10.19 -34.69 -18.58
C GLU A 382 10.74 -33.27 -18.32
N VAL A 383 10.87 -32.46 -19.38
CA VAL A 383 11.37 -31.07 -19.29
C VAL A 383 10.40 -30.18 -18.51
N ILE A 384 9.09 -30.40 -18.67
CA ILE A 384 8.07 -29.63 -17.92
C ILE A 384 8.13 -30.01 -16.44
N ARG A 385 8.25 -31.32 -16.15
CA ARG A 385 8.37 -31.85 -14.79
C ARG A 385 9.63 -31.31 -14.08
N GLU A 386 10.78 -31.37 -14.75
CA GLU A 386 12.03 -30.82 -14.24
C GLU A 386 11.86 -29.32 -13.88
N LYS A 387 11.17 -28.56 -14.73
CA LYS A 387 10.87 -27.16 -14.46
C LYS A 387 9.96 -26.96 -13.25
N ILE A 388 8.92 -27.79 -13.08
CA ILE A 388 7.99 -27.73 -11.94
C ILE A 388 8.73 -27.98 -10.61
N PHE A 389 9.66 -28.94 -10.59
CA PHE A 389 10.38 -29.34 -9.38
C PHE A 389 11.71 -28.62 -9.19
N SER A 390 12.08 -27.65 -10.08
CA SER A 390 13.22 -26.78 -9.89
C SER A 390 12.91 -25.66 -8.90
N ASP A 391 13.94 -24.93 -8.47
CA ASP A 391 13.78 -23.73 -7.65
C ASP A 391 12.90 -22.68 -8.35
N GLY A 392 11.90 -22.13 -7.63
CA GLY A 392 10.87 -21.24 -8.21
C GLY A 392 9.87 -21.93 -9.15
N GLY A 393 9.91 -23.27 -9.30
CA GLY A 393 9.08 -23.98 -10.26
C GLY A 393 7.58 -23.97 -9.93
N TYR A 394 7.21 -23.96 -8.65
CA TYR A 394 5.79 -23.88 -8.24
C TYR A 394 5.20 -22.50 -8.52
N ASP A 395 5.97 -21.45 -8.31
CA ASP A 395 5.57 -20.09 -8.66
C ASP A 395 5.41 -19.94 -10.18
N TRP A 396 6.39 -20.41 -10.96
CA TRP A 396 6.29 -20.47 -12.41
C TRP A 396 5.04 -21.24 -12.87
N LEU A 397 4.74 -22.38 -12.25
CA LEU A 397 3.57 -23.19 -12.62
C LEU A 397 2.27 -22.44 -12.33
N LEU A 398 2.15 -21.84 -11.13
CA LEU A 398 0.97 -21.06 -10.76
C LEU A 398 0.74 -19.91 -11.74
N VAL A 399 1.75 -19.08 -11.99
CA VAL A 399 1.67 -17.96 -12.94
C VAL A 399 1.32 -18.46 -14.36
N THR A 400 1.95 -19.55 -14.82
CA THR A 400 1.68 -20.14 -16.14
C THR A 400 0.23 -20.61 -16.24
N MET A 401 -0.31 -21.27 -15.22
CA MET A 401 -1.70 -21.73 -15.19
C MET A 401 -2.68 -20.56 -15.23
N LEU A 402 -2.41 -19.49 -14.49
CA LEU A 402 -3.26 -18.31 -14.47
C LEU A 402 -3.24 -17.54 -15.81
N ILE A 403 -2.06 -17.39 -16.43
CA ILE A 403 -1.95 -16.83 -17.79
C ILE A 403 -2.74 -17.64 -18.82
N SER A 404 -2.79 -18.97 -18.64
CA SER A 404 -3.50 -19.89 -19.54
C SER A 404 -5.01 -19.90 -19.36
N SER A 405 -5.51 -19.31 -18.27
CA SER A 405 -6.91 -19.35 -17.88
C SER A 405 -7.67 -18.08 -18.30
N PRO A 406 -8.98 -18.19 -18.60
CA PRO A 406 -9.80 -17.03 -18.92
C PRO A 406 -9.78 -15.99 -17.81
N GLY A 407 -9.58 -14.70 -18.17
CA GLY A 407 -9.50 -13.61 -17.21
C GLY A 407 -8.34 -13.75 -16.21
N LYS A 408 -7.30 -14.51 -16.53
CA LYS A 408 -6.14 -14.78 -15.64
C LYS A 408 -6.54 -15.33 -14.26
N SER A 409 -7.63 -16.09 -14.20
CA SER A 409 -8.15 -16.67 -12.95
C SER A 409 -8.41 -18.16 -13.11
N ALA A 410 -8.04 -18.96 -12.12
CA ALA A 410 -8.23 -20.41 -12.14
C ALA A 410 -8.48 -21.01 -10.76
N GLN A 411 -9.25 -22.09 -10.73
CA GLN A 411 -9.43 -22.91 -9.54
C GLN A 411 -8.39 -24.04 -9.48
N ILE A 412 -8.04 -24.46 -8.29
CA ILE A 412 -7.16 -25.63 -8.06
C ILE A 412 -7.65 -26.87 -8.81
N LYS A 413 -8.98 -27.06 -8.90
CA LYS A 413 -9.59 -28.16 -9.63
C LYS A 413 -9.27 -28.09 -11.13
N GLU A 414 -9.41 -26.93 -11.74
CA GLU A 414 -9.13 -26.70 -13.17
C GLU A 414 -7.65 -26.92 -13.48
N MET A 415 -6.76 -26.47 -12.58
CA MET A 415 -5.32 -26.73 -12.69
C MET A 415 -5.01 -28.22 -12.64
N LYS A 416 -5.68 -28.99 -11.76
CA LYS A 416 -5.56 -30.43 -11.69
C LYS A 416 -5.97 -31.12 -13.00
N GLU A 417 -7.14 -30.77 -13.52
CA GLU A 417 -7.68 -31.34 -14.77
C GLU A 417 -6.74 -31.11 -15.96
N GLU A 418 -6.03 -29.98 -15.98
CA GLU A 418 -5.07 -29.66 -17.04
C GLU A 418 -3.75 -30.44 -16.92
N LEU A 419 -3.30 -30.74 -15.69
CA LEU A 419 -1.98 -31.31 -15.43
C LEU A 419 -2.00 -32.84 -15.18
N VAL A 420 -3.06 -33.38 -14.63
CA VAL A 420 -3.20 -34.78 -14.27
C VAL A 420 -4.11 -35.51 -15.30
N PRO A 421 -3.73 -36.67 -15.84
CA PRO A 421 -2.47 -37.39 -15.63
C PRO A 421 -1.35 -36.98 -16.61
N SER A 422 -1.56 -35.93 -17.41
CA SER A 422 -0.73 -35.64 -18.60
C SER A 422 0.71 -35.19 -18.26
N VAL A 423 0.93 -34.58 -17.11
CA VAL A 423 2.24 -34.08 -16.65
C VAL A 423 2.58 -34.62 -15.26
N LEU A 424 1.61 -34.67 -14.35
CA LEU A 424 1.75 -35.11 -12.96
C LEU A 424 0.83 -36.31 -12.69
N ASN A 425 1.23 -37.18 -11.74
CA ASN A 425 0.32 -38.16 -11.18
C ASN A 425 -0.46 -37.62 -9.97
N GLU A 426 -1.46 -38.35 -9.49
CA GLU A 426 -2.31 -37.94 -8.37
C GLU A 426 -1.53 -37.62 -7.09
N LYS A 427 -0.55 -38.46 -6.73
CA LYS A 427 0.25 -38.27 -5.50
C LYS A 427 1.14 -37.03 -5.58
N GLU A 428 1.72 -36.78 -6.74
CA GLU A 428 2.53 -35.59 -6.99
C GLU A 428 1.67 -34.33 -6.94
N TRP A 429 0.45 -34.38 -7.49
CA TRP A 429 -0.47 -33.28 -7.47
C TRP A 429 -0.83 -32.84 -6.03
N ASP A 430 -1.01 -33.80 -5.12
CA ASP A 430 -1.33 -33.50 -3.72
C ASP A 430 -0.23 -32.65 -3.05
N SER A 431 1.03 -32.92 -3.36
CA SER A 431 2.16 -32.12 -2.89
C SER A 431 2.24 -30.77 -3.61
N VAL A 432 2.16 -30.78 -4.94
CA VAL A 432 2.27 -29.58 -5.79
C VAL A 432 1.16 -28.57 -5.45
N SER A 433 -0.07 -29.04 -5.26
CA SER A 433 -1.20 -28.16 -4.92
C SER A 433 -1.04 -27.44 -3.58
N LYS A 434 -0.41 -28.09 -2.58
CA LYS A 434 -0.08 -27.44 -1.29
C LYS A 434 0.99 -26.36 -1.49
N SER A 435 2.04 -26.67 -2.25
CA SER A 435 3.11 -25.70 -2.55
C SER A 435 2.59 -24.51 -3.36
N ILE A 436 1.70 -24.73 -4.34
CA ILE A 436 1.05 -23.65 -5.10
C ILE A 436 0.27 -22.71 -4.16
N LYS A 437 -0.48 -23.26 -3.19
CA LYS A 437 -1.21 -22.44 -2.21
C LYS A 437 -0.27 -21.59 -1.35
N GLN A 438 0.87 -22.14 -0.95
CA GLN A 438 1.90 -21.39 -0.21
C GLN A 438 2.52 -20.29 -1.08
N MET A 439 2.85 -20.60 -2.35
CA MET A 439 3.38 -19.58 -3.28
C MET A 439 2.38 -18.45 -3.51
N ALA A 440 1.09 -18.76 -3.62
CA ALA A 440 0.04 -17.75 -3.80
C ALA A 440 -0.05 -16.75 -2.63
N LEU A 441 0.29 -17.17 -1.41
CA LEU A 441 0.31 -16.28 -0.23
C LEU A 441 1.44 -15.25 -0.29
N ILE A 442 2.59 -15.62 -0.82
CA ILE A 442 3.80 -14.80 -0.83
C ILE A 442 4.04 -14.05 -2.15
N ASN A 443 3.45 -14.52 -3.27
CA ASN A 443 3.62 -13.86 -4.56
C ASN A 443 2.78 -12.57 -4.63
N PRO A 444 3.41 -11.37 -4.80
CA PRO A 444 2.69 -10.10 -4.81
C PRO A 444 1.75 -9.91 -6.01
N TYR A 445 1.88 -10.72 -7.06
CA TYR A 445 1.01 -10.66 -8.24
C TYR A 445 -0.20 -11.60 -8.15
N ILE A 446 -0.35 -12.36 -7.07
CA ILE A 446 -1.43 -13.35 -6.96
C ILE A 446 -2.46 -12.92 -5.91
N ASP A 447 -3.72 -12.78 -6.34
CA ASP A 447 -4.86 -12.65 -5.44
C ASP A 447 -5.46 -13.99 -5.12
N ILE A 448 -5.85 -14.18 -3.88
CA ILE A 448 -6.61 -15.34 -3.40
C ILE A 448 -8.05 -14.89 -3.24
N ILE A 449 -8.89 -15.16 -4.27
CA ILE A 449 -10.32 -14.79 -4.27
C ILE A 449 -11.09 -15.60 -3.23
N ASN A 450 -10.74 -16.90 -3.13
CA ASN A 450 -11.21 -17.81 -2.09
C ASN A 450 -10.18 -18.93 -1.90
N LYS A 451 -10.40 -19.83 -0.91
CA LYS A 451 -9.42 -20.88 -0.52
C LYS A 451 -8.84 -21.71 -1.70
N ASN A 452 -9.48 -21.71 -2.87
CA ASN A 452 -9.13 -22.54 -3.99
C ASN A 452 -9.13 -21.82 -5.35
N THR A 453 -9.34 -20.51 -5.40
CA THR A 453 -9.36 -19.72 -6.63
C THR A 453 -8.33 -18.60 -6.55
N PHE A 454 -7.48 -18.51 -7.56
CA PHE A 454 -6.41 -17.53 -7.67
C PHE A 454 -6.61 -16.66 -8.90
N HIS A 455 -6.12 -15.44 -8.82
CA HIS A 455 -6.14 -14.47 -9.92
C HIS A 455 -4.75 -13.83 -10.06
N LEU A 456 -4.27 -13.68 -11.29
CA LEU A 456 -3.00 -13.00 -11.59
C LEU A 456 -3.27 -11.53 -11.88
N ARG A 457 -2.77 -10.67 -11.01
CA ARG A 457 -2.81 -9.21 -11.17
C ARG A 457 -1.86 -8.74 -12.27
N ASP A 458 -2.17 -7.58 -12.82
CA ASP A 458 -1.29 -6.89 -13.78
C ASP A 458 -0.14 -6.14 -13.09
N TYR A 459 -0.26 -5.88 -11.78
CA TYR A 459 0.72 -5.17 -10.94
C TYR A 459 0.88 -5.84 -9.58
N PRO A 460 2.06 -5.72 -8.95
CA PRO A 460 2.27 -6.28 -7.62
C PRO A 460 1.46 -5.51 -6.58
N SER A 461 1.01 -6.22 -5.56
CA SER A 461 0.36 -5.65 -4.39
C SER A 461 0.89 -6.35 -3.14
N THR A 462 1.24 -5.57 -2.11
CA THR A 462 1.65 -6.14 -0.83
C THR A 462 0.42 -6.75 -0.13
N ARG A 463 0.67 -7.48 0.94
CA ARG A 463 -0.39 -8.07 1.73
C ARG A 463 -1.22 -7.00 2.43
N GLU A 464 -0.56 -5.97 2.91
CA GLU A 464 -1.16 -4.81 3.57
C GLU A 464 -2.00 -3.98 2.59
N GLU A 465 -1.54 -3.80 1.35
CA GLU A 465 -2.31 -3.13 0.30
C GLU A 465 -3.59 -3.91 -0.03
N ARG A 466 -3.53 -5.24 -0.13
CA ARG A 466 -4.72 -6.09 -0.35
C ARG A 466 -5.70 -6.04 0.83
N LEU A 467 -5.16 -6.01 2.04
CA LEU A 467 -5.96 -5.83 3.25
C LEU A 467 -6.68 -4.48 3.24
N TYR A 468 -5.97 -3.43 2.85
CA TYR A 468 -6.53 -2.09 2.71
C TYR A 468 -7.61 -2.01 1.62
N GLU A 469 -7.39 -2.63 0.45
CA GLU A 469 -8.41 -2.72 -0.61
C GLU A 469 -9.70 -3.41 -0.11
N THR A 470 -9.54 -4.47 0.69
CA THR A 470 -10.66 -5.17 1.33
C THR A 470 -11.36 -4.27 2.34
N PHE A 471 -10.59 -3.59 3.18
CA PHE A 471 -11.06 -2.67 4.20
C PHE A 471 -11.89 -1.51 3.62
N ILE A 472 -11.40 -0.84 2.58
CA ILE A 472 -12.14 0.25 1.94
C ILE A 472 -13.40 -0.24 1.22
N GLY A 473 -13.42 -1.48 0.75
CA GLY A 473 -14.59 -2.12 0.13
C GLY A 473 -15.74 -2.38 1.12
N TYR A 474 -15.45 -2.48 2.42
CA TYR A 474 -16.49 -2.65 3.44
C TYR A 474 -17.21 -1.32 3.72
N LYS A 475 -18.56 -1.35 3.60
CA LYS A 475 -19.42 -0.24 4.03
C LYS A 475 -19.77 -0.30 5.50
N ASP A 476 -19.73 -1.49 6.08
CA ASP A 476 -20.11 -1.80 7.45
C ASP A 476 -18.91 -1.56 8.38
N PHE A 477 -19.11 -0.74 9.41
CA PHE A 477 -18.11 -0.43 10.43
C PHE A 477 -17.60 -1.68 11.15
N SER A 478 -18.49 -2.61 11.52
CA SER A 478 -18.12 -3.83 12.24
C SER A 478 -17.19 -4.74 11.42
N LYS A 479 -17.39 -4.78 10.08
CA LYS A 479 -16.50 -5.52 9.17
C LYS A 479 -15.12 -4.87 9.05
N LYS A 480 -15.04 -3.55 9.12
CA LYS A 480 -13.77 -2.82 9.15
C LYS A 480 -13.00 -3.10 10.43
N VAL A 481 -13.70 -3.10 11.58
CA VAL A 481 -13.12 -3.49 12.88
C VAL A 481 -12.55 -4.91 12.82
N SER A 482 -13.38 -5.89 12.42
CA SER A 482 -12.95 -7.28 12.33
C SER A 482 -11.77 -7.46 11.37
N CYS A 483 -11.77 -6.78 10.23
CA CYS A 483 -10.72 -6.86 9.22
C CYS A 483 -9.34 -6.46 9.80
N LEU A 484 -9.28 -5.36 10.56
CA LEU A 484 -8.01 -4.88 11.12
C LEU A 484 -7.59 -5.68 12.35
N LEU A 485 -8.53 -6.05 13.24
CA LEU A 485 -8.22 -6.85 14.42
C LEU A 485 -7.81 -8.30 14.08
N GLU A 486 -8.40 -8.91 13.03
CA GLU A 486 -7.94 -10.21 12.54
C GLU A 486 -6.53 -10.14 11.95
N ALA A 487 -6.18 -9.01 11.31
CA ALA A 487 -4.83 -8.79 10.81
C ALA A 487 -3.80 -8.60 11.93
N SER A 488 -4.22 -8.13 13.11
CA SER A 488 -3.32 -7.94 14.26
C SER A 488 -2.75 -9.25 14.82
N ASP A 489 -3.41 -10.36 14.55
CA ASP A 489 -2.97 -11.71 14.98
C ASP A 489 -1.97 -12.35 13.99
N ASP A 490 -1.64 -11.64 12.88
CA ASP A 490 -0.78 -12.14 11.81
C ASP A 490 0.61 -11.52 11.87
N ASP A 491 1.58 -12.26 12.36
CA ASP A 491 2.98 -11.82 12.51
C ASP A 491 3.68 -11.45 11.19
N SER A 492 3.08 -11.76 10.03
CA SER A 492 3.65 -11.42 8.72
C SER A 492 3.21 -10.06 8.18
N ILE A 493 2.35 -9.34 8.91
CA ILE A 493 1.89 -7.99 8.55
C ILE A 493 2.93 -6.95 8.98
N ASP A 494 3.28 -6.06 8.06
CA ASP A 494 4.09 -4.88 8.38
C ASP A 494 3.18 -3.75 8.91
N PHE A 495 3.13 -3.62 10.24
CA PHE A 495 2.34 -2.59 10.91
C PHE A 495 2.86 -1.15 10.68
N ALA A 496 4.07 -1.00 10.15
CA ALA A 496 4.59 0.31 9.74
C ALA A 496 4.21 0.69 8.30
N SER A 497 3.51 -0.19 7.56
CA SER A 497 3.10 0.08 6.18
C SER A 497 2.05 1.18 6.10
N ASP A 498 2.11 1.97 5.02
CA ASP A 498 1.14 3.04 4.77
C ASP A 498 -0.31 2.55 4.76
N SER A 499 -0.55 1.36 4.26
CA SER A 499 -1.87 0.75 4.18
C SER A 499 -2.47 0.50 5.58
N ILE A 500 -1.66 -0.02 6.50
CA ILE A 500 -2.09 -0.19 7.91
C ILE A 500 -2.30 1.16 8.57
N LEU A 501 -1.37 2.10 8.40
CA LEU A 501 -1.49 3.44 8.95
C LEU A 501 -2.80 4.13 8.52
N GLU A 502 -3.20 3.99 7.25
CA GLU A 502 -4.47 4.54 6.75
C GLU A 502 -5.71 3.88 7.37
N MET A 503 -5.67 2.55 7.56
CA MET A 503 -6.78 1.86 8.22
C MET A 503 -6.94 2.31 9.69
N VAL A 504 -5.83 2.46 10.42
CA VAL A 504 -5.87 2.94 11.81
C VAL A 504 -6.31 4.41 11.87
N ARG A 505 -5.84 5.25 10.93
CA ARG A 505 -6.27 6.66 10.84
C ARG A 505 -7.76 6.80 10.60
N TYR A 506 -8.37 5.92 9.79
CA TYR A 506 -9.82 5.89 9.62
C TYR A 506 -10.54 5.78 10.96
N PHE A 507 -10.08 4.92 11.88
CA PHE A 507 -10.69 4.79 13.21
C PHE A 507 -10.41 5.99 14.11
N ALA A 508 -9.20 6.57 14.06
CA ALA A 508 -8.88 7.78 14.80
C ALA A 508 -9.73 8.98 14.36
N ASP A 509 -10.03 9.11 13.06
CA ASP A 509 -10.92 10.16 12.55
C ASP A 509 -12.40 9.85 12.84
N TYR A 510 -12.81 8.57 12.76
CA TYR A 510 -14.16 8.13 13.10
C TYR A 510 -14.53 8.43 14.55
N LEU A 511 -13.56 8.31 15.45
CA LEU A 511 -13.70 8.61 16.87
C LEU A 511 -14.05 10.08 17.14
N LYS A 512 -13.56 11.03 16.32
CA LYS A 512 -13.78 12.47 16.47
C LYS A 512 -15.19 12.92 16.09
N ASP A 513 -15.90 12.18 15.24
CA ASP A 513 -17.23 12.55 14.78
C ASP A 513 -18.29 12.21 15.84
N GLU A 514 -18.79 13.25 16.52
CA GLU A 514 -19.81 13.14 17.55
C GLU A 514 -21.16 12.62 17.07
N LYS A 515 -21.39 12.56 15.75
CA LYS A 515 -22.62 11.97 15.19
C LYS A 515 -22.61 10.45 15.32
N ASN A 516 -21.46 9.83 15.48
CA ASN A 516 -21.32 8.41 15.70
C ASN A 516 -21.80 8.02 17.09
N SER A 517 -22.33 6.82 17.24
CA SER A 517 -22.77 6.32 18.55
C SER A 517 -21.58 6.19 19.49
N ILE A 518 -21.82 6.39 20.81
CA ILE A 518 -20.75 6.25 21.81
C ILE A 518 -20.12 4.86 21.80
N ALA A 519 -20.90 3.80 21.53
CA ALA A 519 -20.40 2.44 21.44
C ALA A 519 -19.41 2.26 20.29
N THR A 520 -19.73 2.78 19.09
CA THR A 520 -18.84 2.69 17.92
C THR A 520 -17.63 3.61 18.05
N ARG A 521 -17.76 4.74 18.74
CA ARG A 521 -16.61 5.63 19.07
C ARG A 521 -15.64 4.94 20.03
N ILE A 522 -16.16 4.32 21.08
CA ILE A 522 -15.33 3.53 22.02
C ILE A 522 -14.69 2.35 21.27
N GLU A 523 -15.42 1.66 20.41
CA GLU A 523 -14.85 0.56 19.63
C GLU A 523 -13.74 1.03 18.67
N ALA A 524 -13.90 2.20 18.05
CA ALA A 524 -12.84 2.81 17.25
C ALA A 524 -11.59 3.12 18.10
N LEU A 525 -11.77 3.64 19.31
CA LEU A 525 -10.67 3.88 20.23
C LEU A 525 -9.92 2.59 20.60
N LEU A 526 -10.65 1.53 20.96
CA LEU A 526 -10.06 0.23 21.30
C LEU A 526 -9.22 -0.35 20.14
N VAL A 527 -9.67 -0.12 18.89
CA VAL A 527 -8.89 -0.51 17.70
C VAL A 527 -7.60 0.30 17.61
N VAL A 528 -7.66 1.64 17.76
CA VAL A 528 -6.47 2.51 17.69
C VAL A 528 -5.45 2.11 18.77
N GLU A 529 -5.90 1.86 20.00
CA GLU A 529 -5.02 1.46 21.10
C GLU A 529 -4.41 0.08 20.91
N SER A 530 -5.21 -0.91 20.47
CA SER A 530 -4.71 -2.24 20.12
C SER A 530 -3.65 -2.19 19.01
N MET A 531 -3.81 -1.30 18.04
CA MET A 531 -2.79 -1.11 16.99
C MET A 531 -1.56 -0.37 17.53
N GLY A 532 -1.73 0.55 18.49
CA GLY A 532 -0.63 1.20 19.21
C GLY A 532 0.28 0.18 19.92
N GLU A 533 -0.29 -0.87 20.54
CA GLU A 533 0.46 -1.98 21.13
C GLU A 533 1.30 -2.76 20.11
N LYS A 534 0.88 -2.77 18.83
CA LYS A 534 1.62 -3.35 17.70
C LYS A 534 2.66 -2.39 17.10
N GLY A 535 2.83 -1.21 17.69
CA GLY A 535 3.81 -0.22 17.25
C GLY A 535 3.31 0.72 16.16
N VAL A 536 2.00 0.77 15.89
CA VAL A 536 1.42 1.75 14.96
C VAL A 536 1.47 3.14 15.61
N PRO A 537 2.14 4.13 15.00
CA PRO A 537 2.38 5.43 15.64
C PRO A 537 1.20 6.42 15.47
N ILE A 538 -0.03 5.93 15.48
CA ILE A 538 -1.25 6.72 15.39
C ILE A 538 -1.91 6.71 16.76
N GLN A 539 -2.11 7.90 17.32
CA GLN A 539 -2.72 8.09 18.63
C GLN A 539 -4.11 8.69 18.50
N SER A 540 -4.96 8.40 19.47
CA SER A 540 -6.26 9.05 19.61
C SER A 540 -6.13 10.39 20.30
N ASP A 541 -6.90 11.38 19.83
CA ASP A 541 -7.04 12.69 20.52
C ASP A 541 -7.97 12.60 21.75
N LEU A 542 -8.73 11.50 21.90
CA LEU A 542 -9.65 11.24 23.00
C LEU A 542 -9.21 10.00 23.76
N SER A 543 -9.30 10.05 25.07
CA SER A 543 -9.00 8.91 25.94
C SER A 543 -10.24 8.08 26.25
N PHE A 544 -10.02 6.83 26.65
CA PHE A 544 -11.10 5.95 27.14
C PHE A 544 -11.81 6.59 28.36
N THR A 545 -11.06 7.22 29.26
CA THR A 545 -11.61 7.90 30.43
C THR A 545 -12.56 9.03 30.04
N GLU A 546 -12.21 9.83 29.04
CA GLU A 546 -13.06 10.95 28.58
C GLU A 546 -14.37 10.48 27.98
N LEU A 547 -14.35 9.37 27.24
CA LEU A 547 -15.56 8.79 26.66
C LEU A 547 -16.39 7.98 27.64
N TYR A 548 -15.73 7.28 28.57
CA TYR A 548 -16.34 6.34 29.50
C TYR A 548 -16.88 6.99 30.77
N SER A 549 -16.14 7.94 31.39
CA SER A 549 -16.48 8.51 32.70
C SER A 549 -17.83 9.24 32.76
N PRO A 550 -18.27 9.95 31.69
CA PRO A 550 -19.58 10.60 31.70
C PRO A 550 -20.76 9.64 31.64
N LEU A 551 -20.54 8.35 31.31
CA LEU A 551 -21.59 7.39 31.08
C LEU A 551 -22.19 6.88 32.40
N SER A 552 -23.51 6.76 32.46
CA SER A 552 -24.20 6.01 33.52
C SER A 552 -23.91 4.52 33.41
N ILE A 553 -24.14 3.76 34.52
CA ILE A 553 -23.92 2.31 34.55
C ILE A 553 -24.71 1.58 33.45
N THR A 554 -25.94 2.02 33.17
CA THR A 554 -26.78 1.43 32.13
C THR A 554 -26.23 1.71 30.73
N GLU A 555 -25.69 2.91 30.47
CA GLU A 555 -25.03 3.26 29.20
C GLU A 555 -23.74 2.46 29.03
N LYS A 556 -22.94 2.26 30.07
CA LYS A 556 -21.73 1.43 30.03
C LYS A 556 -22.04 -0.01 29.60
N LYS A 557 -23.14 -0.58 30.09
CA LYS A 557 -23.65 -1.88 29.65
C LYS A 557 -24.07 -1.84 28.17
N SER A 558 -24.83 -0.81 27.77
CA SER A 558 -25.28 -0.67 26.40
C SER A 558 -24.10 -0.50 25.42
N VAL A 559 -23.03 0.15 25.83
CA VAL A 559 -21.77 0.22 25.05
C VAL A 559 -21.20 -1.18 24.84
N TYR A 560 -21.06 -1.98 25.90
CA TYR A 560 -20.55 -3.35 25.80
C TYR A 560 -21.41 -4.22 24.86
N GLU A 561 -22.73 -4.12 24.98
CA GLU A 561 -23.66 -4.84 24.11
C GLU A 561 -23.58 -4.40 22.64
N GLY A 562 -23.29 -3.11 22.40
CA GLY A 562 -23.16 -2.51 21.08
C GLY A 562 -21.82 -2.76 20.39
N LEU A 563 -20.79 -3.29 21.09
CA LEU A 563 -19.51 -3.64 20.48
C LEU A 563 -19.65 -4.82 19.51
N SER A 564 -19.03 -4.69 18.36
CA SER A 564 -19.29 -5.57 17.21
C SER A 564 -18.59 -6.92 17.27
N CYS A 565 -17.46 -7.05 17.96
CA CYS A 565 -16.68 -8.28 17.98
C CYS A 565 -16.19 -8.67 19.39
N LYS A 566 -15.77 -9.95 19.53
CA LYS A 566 -15.26 -10.49 20.81
C LYS A 566 -14.01 -9.80 21.30
N ASN A 567 -13.11 -9.45 20.40
CA ASN A 567 -11.85 -8.77 20.73
C ASN A 567 -12.12 -7.37 21.28
N SER A 568 -13.04 -6.61 20.68
CA SER A 568 -13.48 -5.30 21.20
C SER A 568 -14.12 -5.43 22.58
N LYS A 569 -14.97 -6.44 22.79
CA LYS A 569 -15.60 -6.71 24.10
C LYS A 569 -14.58 -7.02 25.18
N LYS A 570 -13.57 -7.84 24.85
CA LYS A 570 -12.47 -8.15 25.77
C LYS A 570 -11.67 -6.89 26.12
N ALA A 571 -11.21 -6.15 25.10
CA ALA A 571 -10.45 -4.92 25.30
C ALA A 571 -11.23 -3.88 26.13
N TYR A 572 -12.54 -3.76 25.90
CA TYR A 572 -13.40 -2.89 26.71
C TYR A 572 -13.40 -3.27 28.20
N VAL A 573 -13.50 -4.58 28.50
CA VAL A 573 -13.46 -5.07 29.90
C VAL A 573 -12.11 -4.84 30.54
N ASP A 574 -11.03 -5.09 29.81
CA ASP A 574 -9.66 -4.87 30.27
C ASP A 574 -9.45 -3.40 30.64
N MET A 575 -9.79 -2.47 29.74
CA MET A 575 -9.68 -1.03 29.98
C MET A 575 -10.61 -0.51 31.09
N LEU A 576 -11.82 -1.06 31.16
CA LEU A 576 -12.75 -0.75 32.25
C LEU A 576 -12.15 -1.10 33.62
N CYS A 577 -11.48 -2.24 33.72
CA CYS A 577 -10.81 -2.66 34.96
C CYS A 577 -9.63 -1.75 35.32
N ASP A 578 -8.94 -1.20 34.33
CA ASP A 578 -7.79 -0.33 34.55
C ASP A 578 -8.20 1.10 34.98
N VAL A 579 -9.30 1.60 34.43
CA VAL A 579 -9.71 3.02 34.58
C VAL A 579 -10.74 3.21 35.70
N ASP A 580 -11.68 2.27 35.91
CA ASP A 580 -12.79 2.45 36.84
C ASP A 580 -12.55 1.73 38.15
N LYS A 581 -12.33 2.51 39.23
CA LYS A 581 -12.19 1.95 40.60
C LYS A 581 -13.43 1.19 41.07
N LYS A 582 -14.59 1.39 40.43
CA LYS A 582 -15.85 0.69 40.67
C LYS A 582 -16.24 -0.23 39.50
N ALA A 583 -15.22 -0.71 38.76
CA ALA A 583 -15.42 -1.63 37.64
C ALA A 583 -16.36 -2.82 37.99
N TYR A 584 -16.30 -3.28 39.24
CA TYR A 584 -17.10 -4.39 39.70
C TYR A 584 -18.60 -4.18 39.52
N ASP A 585 -19.13 -3.00 39.84
CA ASP A 585 -20.55 -2.67 39.70
C ASP A 585 -21.03 -2.77 38.26
N THR A 586 -20.17 -2.32 37.32
CA THR A 586 -20.43 -2.39 35.88
C THR A 586 -20.30 -3.82 35.36
N LEU A 587 -19.28 -4.57 35.83
CA LEU A 587 -19.07 -5.96 35.42
C LEU A 587 -20.20 -6.87 35.92
N GLU A 588 -20.71 -6.66 37.12
CA GLU A 588 -21.84 -7.41 37.66
C GLU A 588 -23.12 -7.23 36.81
N LEU A 589 -23.30 -6.05 36.24
CA LEU A 589 -24.40 -5.76 35.34
C LEU A 589 -24.20 -6.37 33.95
N ILE A 590 -22.95 -6.40 33.44
CA ILE A 590 -22.58 -6.98 32.15
C ILE A 590 -22.64 -8.52 32.23
N PHE A 591 -22.10 -9.11 33.31
CA PHE A 591 -22.01 -10.55 33.55
C PHE A 591 -22.87 -10.97 34.76
N PRO A 592 -24.18 -11.11 34.60
CA PRO A 592 -25.03 -11.56 35.68
C PRO A 592 -24.66 -12.99 36.14
N VAL A 593 -25.05 -13.38 37.37
CA VAL A 593 -24.64 -14.57 38.15
C VAL A 593 -24.62 -15.94 37.43
N ASN A 594 -25.13 -16.04 36.22
CA ASN A 594 -24.98 -17.21 35.32
C ASN A 594 -24.48 -16.76 33.94
N PRO A 595 -23.21 -16.44 33.81
CA PRO A 595 -22.66 -16.11 32.49
C PRO A 595 -22.73 -17.35 31.60
N THR A 596 -23.44 -17.24 30.47
CA THR A 596 -23.22 -18.13 29.36
C THR A 596 -21.76 -17.96 28.90
N LYS A 597 -21.10 -19.09 28.62
CA LYS A 597 -19.70 -19.08 28.10
C LYS A 597 -19.58 -18.20 26.84
N GLU A 598 -19.31 -16.93 27.01
CA GLU A 598 -18.84 -16.04 25.97
C GLU A 598 -17.42 -15.60 26.26
#